data_ec966ad9622e054b9154327829c9f187
#
_entry.id   ec966ad9622e054b9154327829c9f187
#
_cell.length_a   1.000
_cell.length_b   1.000
_cell.length_c   1.000
_cell.angle_alpha   90.00
_cell.angle_beta   90.00
_cell.angle_gamma   90.00
#
_symmetry.space_group_name_H-M   'P 1'
#
loop_
_entity.id
_entity.type
_entity.pdbx_description
1 polymer ?
#
loop_
_entity_poly.entity_id
_entity_poly.type
_entity_poly.pdbx_seq_one_letter_code
_entity_poly.pdbx_strand_id
1 'polypeptide(L)'
;MVVMDEAFSRFVRMIAPLVWRSETKTTAKFRGFSATEAGSALDMLKAAELENDPRRRRLFFRHALDEARHSNYFRDQARSIDPDLTSREGKYNLIHATRQNLYQNLCLTEFMAFVYIAEKRGEAHFRSLMAHFKDRPAIHDMFARIVKDEQFHVRYSKRILDQWSSEGRGSEVRAALRKIQLNRAWGAWRRQGRRLGDLTSRLVLKIAYFIVVPPFSLMQFVLQRTPPRGWKEADQTTLNMEEIRRMF
;
A
#
# COMPACT_ATOMS: atom_id res chain seq x y z
N MET A 1 15.96 -15.26 9.04
CA MET A 1 14.57 -14.99 8.61
C MET A 1 13.66 -14.73 9.80
N VAL A 2 13.67 -15.53 10.85
CA VAL A 2 12.88 -15.32 12.10
C VAL A 2 13.18 -13.98 12.77
N VAL A 3 14.43 -13.56 12.82
CA VAL A 3 14.87 -12.29 13.48
C VAL A 3 14.30 -11.04 12.80
N MET A 4 14.14 -11.03 11.48
CA MET A 4 13.55 -9.89 10.77
C MET A 4 12.03 -9.76 11.00
N ASP A 5 11.33 -10.87 11.16
CA ASP A 5 9.88 -10.87 11.41
C ASP A 5 9.56 -10.38 12.83
N GLU A 6 10.40 -10.74 13.81
CA GLU A 6 10.28 -10.22 15.18
C GLU A 6 10.61 -8.73 15.29
N ALA A 7 11.68 -8.28 14.62
CA ALA A 7 12.04 -6.87 14.59
C ALA A 7 10.93 -6.02 13.95
N PHE A 8 10.33 -6.50 12.86
CA PHE A 8 9.19 -5.84 12.22
C PHE A 8 7.97 -5.79 13.15
N SER A 9 7.64 -6.89 13.83
CA SER A 9 6.51 -6.93 14.79
C SER A 9 6.74 -6.01 15.99
N ARG A 10 7.97 -5.90 16.49
CA ARG A 10 8.34 -4.95 17.56
C ARG A 10 8.20 -3.51 17.08
N PHE A 11 8.69 -3.21 15.87
CA PHE A 11 8.57 -1.89 15.27
C PHE A 11 7.10 -1.48 15.08
N VAL A 12 6.26 -2.36 14.50
CA VAL A 12 4.82 -2.11 14.34
C VAL A 12 4.16 -1.81 15.69
N ARG A 13 4.45 -2.59 16.72
CA ARG A 13 3.91 -2.35 18.09
C ARG A 13 4.34 -1.01 18.67
N MET A 14 5.60 -0.62 18.46
CA MET A 14 6.14 0.65 18.96
C MET A 14 5.47 1.86 18.30
N ILE A 15 5.23 1.83 16.99
CA ILE A 15 4.64 2.96 16.25
C ILE A 15 3.11 2.93 16.23
N ALA A 16 2.47 1.80 16.54
CA ALA A 16 1.02 1.65 16.48
C ALA A 16 0.28 2.77 17.25
N PRO A 17 0.64 3.15 18.50
CA PRO A 17 -0.06 4.21 19.21
C PRO A 17 -0.05 5.56 18.50
N LEU A 18 1.04 5.90 17.81
CA LEU A 18 1.16 7.14 17.03
C LEU A 18 0.36 7.10 15.73
N VAL A 19 0.35 5.93 15.11
CA VAL A 19 -0.24 5.68 13.79
C VAL A 19 -1.77 5.57 13.86
N TRP A 20 -2.29 5.00 14.96
CA TRP A 20 -3.73 4.73 15.18
C TRP A 20 -4.37 5.71 16.17
N ARG A 21 -3.72 6.82 16.46
CA ARG A 21 -4.15 7.81 17.46
C ARG A 21 -5.42 8.57 17.08
N SER A 22 -5.66 8.78 15.79
CA SER A 22 -6.78 9.58 15.27
C SER A 22 -7.76 8.69 14.54
N GLU A 23 -9.06 8.90 14.75
CA GLU A 23 -10.14 8.18 14.04
C GLU A 23 -10.01 8.34 12.53
N THR A 24 -9.76 9.56 12.04
CA THR A 24 -9.54 9.83 10.61
C THR A 24 -8.39 8.99 10.03
N LYS A 25 -7.27 8.86 10.78
CA LYS A 25 -6.14 8.03 10.33
C LYS A 25 -6.49 6.53 10.39
N THR A 26 -7.23 6.12 11.41
CA THR A 26 -7.69 4.74 11.56
C THR A 26 -8.63 4.35 10.42
N THR A 27 -9.61 5.19 10.12
CA THR A 27 -10.52 5.03 8.99
C THR A 27 -9.76 4.93 7.66
N ALA A 28 -8.85 5.87 7.40
CA ALA A 28 -8.03 5.86 6.18
C ALA A 28 -7.19 4.58 6.04
N LYS A 29 -6.70 4.01 7.14
CA LYS A 29 -5.95 2.74 7.14
C LYS A 29 -6.83 1.54 6.88
N PHE A 30 -7.99 1.44 7.52
CA PHE A 30 -8.93 0.35 7.25
C PHE A 30 -9.39 0.38 5.78
N ARG A 31 -9.61 1.55 5.22
CA ARG A 31 -9.88 1.70 3.78
C ARG A 31 -8.70 1.22 2.92
N GLY A 32 -7.47 1.56 3.30
CA GLY A 32 -6.26 1.08 2.63
C GLY A 32 -6.13 -0.44 2.68
N PHE A 33 -6.41 -1.06 3.83
CA PHE A 33 -6.46 -2.52 3.95
C PHE A 33 -7.58 -3.09 3.08
N SER A 34 -8.81 -2.57 3.18
CA SER A 34 -9.92 -3.03 2.33
C SER A 34 -9.56 -3.03 0.84
N ALA A 35 -8.93 -1.96 0.34
CA ALA A 35 -8.50 -1.90 -1.06
C ALA A 35 -7.39 -2.91 -1.39
N THR A 36 -6.47 -3.16 -0.45
CA THR A 36 -5.39 -4.15 -0.62
C THR A 36 -5.96 -5.56 -0.70
N GLU A 37 -6.83 -5.93 0.23
CA GLU A 37 -7.47 -7.26 0.27
C GLU A 37 -8.37 -7.48 -0.95
N ALA A 38 -9.12 -6.46 -1.39
CA ALA A 38 -9.89 -6.53 -2.63
C ALA A 38 -8.99 -6.82 -3.86
N GLY A 39 -7.79 -6.21 -3.88
CA GLY A 39 -6.79 -6.47 -4.91
C GLY A 39 -6.25 -7.89 -4.86
N SER A 40 -5.91 -8.37 -3.65
CA SER A 40 -5.47 -9.74 -3.41
C SER A 40 -6.55 -10.76 -3.84
N ALA A 41 -7.82 -10.50 -3.50
CA ALA A 41 -8.94 -11.34 -3.92
C ALA A 41 -9.02 -11.49 -5.45
N LEU A 42 -8.87 -10.38 -6.20
CA LEU A 42 -8.89 -10.40 -7.66
C LEU A 42 -7.69 -11.16 -8.24
N ASP A 43 -6.48 -10.95 -7.72
CA ASP A 43 -5.28 -11.67 -8.15
C ASP A 43 -5.41 -13.19 -7.88
N MET A 44 -5.95 -13.59 -6.73
CA MET A 44 -6.18 -15.00 -6.38
C MET A 44 -7.32 -15.63 -7.19
N LEU A 45 -8.39 -14.86 -7.50
CA LEU A 45 -9.47 -15.32 -8.37
C LEU A 45 -8.95 -15.57 -9.80
N LYS A 46 -8.12 -14.66 -10.31
CA LYS A 46 -7.46 -14.83 -11.61
C LYS A 46 -6.51 -16.02 -11.62
N ALA A 47 -5.76 -16.22 -10.54
CA ALA A 47 -4.94 -17.40 -10.37
C ALA A 47 -5.76 -18.69 -10.38
N ALA A 48 -6.91 -18.70 -9.70
CA ALA A 48 -7.84 -19.83 -9.70
C ALA A 48 -8.43 -20.13 -11.10
N GLU A 49 -8.74 -19.09 -11.86
CA GLU A 49 -9.25 -19.22 -13.23
C GLU A 49 -8.23 -19.89 -14.16
N LEU A 50 -6.97 -19.51 -14.05
CA LEU A 50 -5.87 -19.93 -14.93
C LEU A 50 -5.15 -21.22 -14.45
N GLU A 51 -5.39 -21.67 -13.24
CA GLU A 51 -4.74 -22.85 -12.67
C GLU A 51 -5.39 -24.15 -13.21
N ASN A 52 -4.57 -25.04 -13.76
CA ASN A 52 -5.01 -26.30 -14.32
C ASN A 52 -5.17 -27.42 -13.28
N ASP A 53 -4.37 -27.39 -12.20
CA ASP A 53 -4.49 -28.38 -11.12
C ASP A 53 -5.76 -28.13 -10.29
N PRO A 54 -6.69 -29.09 -10.22
CA PRO A 54 -7.96 -28.87 -9.51
C PRO A 54 -7.82 -28.63 -8.00
N ARG A 55 -6.72 -29.16 -7.38
CA ARG A 55 -6.49 -28.97 -5.93
C ARG A 55 -5.99 -27.56 -5.67
N ARG A 56 -5.02 -27.09 -6.47
CA ARG A 56 -4.51 -25.70 -6.34
C ARG A 56 -5.59 -24.70 -6.72
N ARG A 57 -6.38 -24.96 -7.78
CA ARG A 57 -7.50 -24.11 -8.17
C ARG A 57 -8.48 -23.89 -7.00
N ARG A 58 -8.87 -24.96 -6.28
CA ARG A 58 -9.74 -24.84 -5.10
C ARG A 58 -9.09 -24.03 -3.98
N LEU A 59 -7.79 -24.19 -3.73
CA LEU A 59 -7.08 -23.40 -2.73
C LEU A 59 -7.04 -21.92 -3.08
N PHE A 60 -6.76 -21.59 -4.34
CA PHE A 60 -6.73 -20.19 -4.81
C PHE A 60 -8.12 -19.56 -4.76
N PHE A 61 -9.15 -20.30 -5.17
CA PHE A 61 -10.53 -19.81 -5.09
C PHE A 61 -10.97 -19.56 -3.64
N ARG A 62 -10.67 -20.49 -2.74
CA ARG A 62 -10.93 -20.30 -1.30
C ARG A 62 -10.20 -19.07 -0.76
N HIS A 63 -8.93 -18.92 -1.09
CA HIS A 63 -8.13 -17.77 -0.68
C HIS A 63 -8.78 -16.46 -1.21
N ALA A 64 -9.16 -16.41 -2.48
CA ALA A 64 -9.86 -15.25 -3.04
C ALA A 64 -11.13 -14.87 -2.27
N LEU A 65 -11.92 -15.86 -1.82
CA LEU A 65 -13.10 -15.62 -1.00
C LEU A 65 -12.77 -15.10 0.40
N ASP A 66 -11.70 -15.62 1.00
CA ASP A 66 -11.23 -15.15 2.31
C ASP A 66 -10.77 -13.68 2.21
N GLU A 67 -9.97 -13.31 1.18
CA GLU A 67 -9.54 -11.95 0.92
C GLU A 67 -10.70 -10.97 0.66
N ALA A 68 -11.70 -11.41 -0.13
CA ALA A 68 -12.91 -10.62 -0.36
C ALA A 68 -13.67 -10.36 0.96
N ARG A 69 -13.72 -11.35 1.86
CA ARG A 69 -14.30 -11.22 3.19
C ARG A 69 -13.49 -10.27 4.08
N HIS A 70 -12.15 -10.37 4.08
CA HIS A 70 -11.27 -9.45 4.79
C HIS A 70 -11.47 -8.00 4.32
N SER A 71 -11.56 -7.78 3.02
CA SER A 71 -11.88 -6.48 2.44
C SER A 71 -13.18 -5.90 3.00
N ASN A 72 -14.23 -6.72 3.10
CA ASN A 72 -15.51 -6.31 3.68
C ASN A 72 -15.36 -5.97 5.17
N TYR A 73 -14.67 -6.79 5.96
CA TYR A 73 -14.43 -6.51 7.37
C TYR A 73 -13.78 -5.15 7.59
N PHE A 74 -12.74 -4.83 6.83
CA PHE A 74 -12.07 -3.53 6.93
C PHE A 74 -12.96 -2.37 6.48
N ARG A 75 -13.75 -2.56 5.45
CA ARG A 75 -14.71 -1.55 4.99
C ARG A 75 -15.77 -1.25 6.03
N ASP A 76 -16.33 -2.29 6.63
CA ASP A 76 -17.37 -2.16 7.64
C ASP A 76 -16.81 -1.49 8.91
N GLN A 77 -15.58 -1.81 9.31
CA GLN A 77 -14.90 -1.10 10.40
C GLN A 77 -14.61 0.36 10.06
N ALA A 78 -14.25 0.68 8.83
CA ALA A 78 -14.07 2.08 8.41
C ALA A 78 -15.39 2.85 8.50
N ARG A 79 -16.50 2.25 8.06
CA ARG A 79 -17.86 2.83 8.13
C ARG A 79 -18.36 3.01 9.55
N SER A 80 -18.05 2.08 10.45
CA SER A 80 -18.46 2.19 11.86
C SER A 80 -17.80 3.37 12.57
N ILE A 81 -16.61 3.78 12.13
CA ILE A 81 -15.88 4.95 12.67
C ILE A 81 -16.31 6.25 11.98
N ASP A 82 -16.56 6.21 10.68
CA ASP A 82 -16.97 7.36 9.87
C ASP A 82 -18.14 6.96 8.96
N PRO A 83 -19.40 7.13 9.43
CA PRO A 83 -20.60 6.77 8.67
C PRO A 83 -20.76 7.58 7.36
N ASP A 84 -20.22 8.79 7.29
CA ASP A 84 -20.32 9.67 6.10
C ASP A 84 -19.43 9.20 4.93
N LEU A 85 -18.63 8.17 5.14
CA LEU A 85 -17.80 7.57 4.10
C LEU A 85 -18.62 7.05 2.90
N THR A 86 -19.86 6.63 3.11
CA THR A 86 -20.73 6.09 2.05
C THR A 86 -20.97 7.09 0.93
N SER A 87 -21.07 8.38 1.24
CA SER A 87 -21.26 9.45 0.25
C SER A 87 -20.00 9.74 -0.60
N ARG A 88 -18.83 9.31 -0.14
CA ARG A 88 -17.52 9.56 -0.77
C ARG A 88 -16.92 8.34 -1.48
N GLU A 89 -17.50 7.16 -1.30
CA GLU A 89 -16.96 5.88 -1.83
C GLU A 89 -16.96 5.76 -3.36
N GLY A 90 -17.76 6.55 -4.08
CA GLY A 90 -17.82 6.51 -5.55
C GLY A 90 -16.52 6.88 -6.28
N LYS A 91 -15.44 7.24 -5.55
CA LYS A 91 -14.13 7.60 -6.11
C LYS A 91 -13.01 6.59 -5.81
N TYR A 92 -13.31 5.44 -5.17
CA TYR A 92 -12.28 4.41 -4.95
C TYR A 92 -12.05 3.60 -6.21
N ASN A 93 -10.92 3.89 -6.82
CA ASN A 93 -10.41 3.16 -7.97
C ASN A 93 -10.01 1.73 -7.57
N LEU A 94 -10.91 0.78 -7.76
CA LEU A 94 -10.56 -0.64 -7.96
C LEU A 94 -9.45 -0.82 -9.02
N ILE A 95 -9.24 0.19 -9.85
CA ILE A 95 -8.21 0.26 -10.90
C ILE A 95 -6.77 0.07 -10.35
N HIS A 96 -6.50 0.42 -9.09
CA HIS A 96 -5.18 0.14 -8.49
C HIS A 96 -4.98 -1.34 -8.15
N ALA A 97 -6.03 -2.06 -7.84
CA ALA A 97 -5.99 -3.49 -7.52
C ALA A 97 -5.71 -4.36 -8.76
N THR A 98 -6.25 -3.97 -9.93
CA THR A 98 -6.14 -4.76 -11.17
C THR A 98 -4.82 -4.58 -11.94
N ARG A 99 -3.96 -3.66 -11.52
CA ARG A 99 -2.72 -3.33 -12.26
C ARG A 99 -1.59 -4.34 -12.12
N GLN A 100 -1.65 -5.27 -11.18
CA GLN A 100 -0.49 -6.11 -10.92
C GLN A 100 -0.49 -7.42 -11.70
N ASN A 101 -1.67 -8.01 -12.04
CA ASN A 101 -1.79 -9.30 -12.74
C ASN A 101 -0.66 -10.27 -12.37
N LEU A 102 -0.43 -10.45 -11.07
CA LEU A 102 0.77 -11.11 -10.54
C LEU A 102 0.90 -12.54 -11.07
N TYR A 103 -0.21 -13.25 -11.20
CA TYR A 103 -0.21 -14.62 -11.71
C TYR A 103 0.23 -14.70 -13.17
N GLN A 104 -0.11 -13.70 -14.00
CA GLN A 104 0.30 -13.66 -15.41
C GLN A 104 1.76 -13.24 -15.60
N ASN A 105 2.28 -12.40 -14.69
CA ASN A 105 3.61 -11.82 -14.77
C ASN A 105 4.70 -12.65 -14.09
N LEU A 106 4.33 -13.62 -13.28
CA LEU A 106 5.23 -14.51 -12.55
C LEU A 106 5.01 -15.96 -13.02
N CYS A 107 6.08 -16.75 -13.07
CA CYS A 107 5.87 -18.19 -13.18
C CYS A 107 5.19 -18.72 -11.90
N LEU A 108 4.57 -19.89 -11.98
CA LEU A 108 3.80 -20.46 -10.87
C LEU A 108 4.61 -20.57 -9.57
N THR A 109 5.90 -20.94 -9.65
CA THR A 109 6.79 -21.05 -8.48
C THR A 109 7.05 -19.68 -7.85
N GLU A 110 7.28 -18.65 -8.68
CA GLU A 110 7.46 -17.28 -8.21
C GLU A 110 6.17 -16.70 -7.61
N PHE A 111 5.02 -16.99 -8.23
CA PHE A 111 3.72 -16.60 -7.69
C PHE A 111 3.47 -17.21 -6.31
N MET A 112 3.69 -18.52 -6.16
CA MET A 112 3.56 -19.19 -4.85
C MET A 112 4.55 -18.68 -3.81
N ALA A 113 5.79 -18.36 -4.21
CA ALA A 113 6.76 -17.71 -3.33
C ALA A 113 6.31 -16.31 -2.91
N PHE A 114 5.70 -15.55 -3.83
CA PHE A 114 5.11 -14.25 -3.54
C PHE A 114 3.96 -14.37 -2.52
N VAL A 115 2.99 -15.25 -2.78
CA VAL A 115 1.86 -15.52 -1.88
C VAL A 115 2.39 -15.88 -0.50
N TYR A 116 3.25 -16.88 -0.38
CA TYR A 116 3.81 -17.31 0.92
C TYR A 116 4.46 -16.16 1.70
N ILE A 117 5.27 -15.33 1.03
CA ILE A 117 5.97 -14.21 1.69
C ILE A 117 5.00 -13.10 2.06
N ALA A 118 3.99 -12.82 1.22
CA ALA A 118 2.98 -11.80 1.48
C ALA A 118 2.13 -12.19 2.69
N GLU A 119 1.56 -13.40 2.68
CA GLU A 119 0.70 -13.93 3.74
C GLU A 119 1.43 -14.02 5.09
N LYS A 120 2.64 -14.53 5.10
CA LYS A 120 3.46 -14.58 6.32
C LYS A 120 3.65 -13.20 6.97
N ARG A 121 3.77 -12.15 6.17
CA ARG A 121 3.87 -10.78 6.68
C ARG A 121 2.53 -10.21 7.07
N GLY A 122 1.47 -10.52 6.33
CA GLY A 122 0.08 -10.19 6.65
C GLY A 122 -0.28 -10.75 8.02
N GLU A 123 -0.06 -12.04 8.23
CA GLU A 123 -0.27 -12.70 9.52
C GLU A 123 0.45 -12.00 10.68
N ALA A 124 1.75 -11.75 10.53
CA ALA A 124 2.54 -11.09 11.57
C ALA A 124 2.06 -9.65 11.84
N HIS A 125 1.66 -8.92 10.81
CA HIS A 125 1.13 -7.57 10.91
C HIS A 125 -0.24 -7.57 11.62
N PHE A 126 -1.19 -8.36 11.16
CA PHE A 126 -2.53 -8.42 11.75
C PHE A 126 -2.52 -8.96 13.18
N ARG A 127 -1.64 -9.90 13.49
CA ARG A 127 -1.40 -10.34 14.87
C ARG A 127 -0.90 -9.19 15.77
N SER A 128 -0.03 -8.32 15.26
CA SER A 128 0.44 -7.15 16.00
C SER A 128 -0.67 -6.13 16.20
N LEU A 129 -1.55 -5.95 15.20
CA LEU A 129 -2.72 -5.07 15.31
C LEU A 129 -3.79 -5.65 16.25
N MET A 130 -4.04 -6.95 16.20
CA MET A 130 -4.92 -7.63 17.16
C MET A 130 -4.47 -7.34 18.61
N ALA A 131 -3.18 -7.45 18.90
CA ALA A 131 -2.64 -7.13 20.23
C ALA A 131 -2.76 -5.62 20.57
N HIS A 132 -2.63 -4.72 19.58
CA HIS A 132 -2.80 -3.28 19.77
C HIS A 132 -4.27 -2.91 20.11
N PHE A 133 -5.24 -3.56 19.47
CA PHE A 133 -6.67 -3.30 19.65
C PHE A 133 -7.34 -4.19 20.71
N LYS A 134 -6.58 -4.77 21.66
CA LYS A 134 -7.10 -5.64 22.72
C LYS A 134 -8.25 -5.01 23.52
N ASP A 135 -8.24 -3.68 23.68
CA ASP A 135 -9.25 -2.92 24.43
C ASP A 135 -10.45 -2.46 23.55
N ARG A 136 -10.49 -2.89 22.28
CA ARG A 136 -11.59 -2.66 21.32
C ARG A 136 -12.10 -4.00 20.79
N PRO A 137 -13.03 -4.67 21.48
CA PRO A 137 -13.41 -6.06 21.19
C PRO A 137 -13.81 -6.31 19.74
N ALA A 138 -14.63 -5.44 19.14
CA ALA A 138 -15.07 -5.60 17.74
C ALA A 138 -13.91 -5.63 16.75
N ILE A 139 -12.90 -4.75 16.93
CA ILE A 139 -11.71 -4.68 16.07
C ILE A 139 -10.76 -5.86 16.38
N HIS A 140 -10.59 -6.19 17.66
CA HIS A 140 -9.78 -7.32 18.08
C HIS A 140 -10.29 -8.63 17.47
N ASP A 141 -11.60 -8.90 17.56
CA ASP A 141 -12.21 -10.13 17.07
C ASP A 141 -12.19 -10.20 15.54
N MET A 142 -12.34 -9.07 14.86
CA MET A 142 -12.12 -8.98 13.42
C MET A 142 -10.70 -9.44 13.06
N PHE A 143 -9.67 -8.89 13.70
CA PHE A 143 -8.29 -9.29 13.44
C PHE A 143 -8.03 -10.76 13.84
N ALA A 144 -8.65 -11.28 14.89
CA ALA A 144 -8.51 -12.67 15.28
C ALA A 144 -9.02 -13.64 14.18
N ARG A 145 -10.13 -13.29 13.51
CA ARG A 145 -10.67 -14.05 12.37
C ARG A 145 -9.71 -13.98 11.18
N ILE A 146 -9.27 -12.78 10.81
CA ILE A 146 -8.31 -12.58 9.71
C ILE A 146 -7.03 -13.37 9.96
N VAL A 147 -6.41 -13.25 11.13
CA VAL A 147 -5.19 -14.00 11.49
C VAL A 147 -5.34 -15.52 11.34
N LYS A 148 -6.53 -16.06 11.64
CA LYS A 148 -6.82 -17.50 11.45
C LYS A 148 -6.78 -17.89 9.97
N ASP A 149 -7.36 -17.06 9.12
CA ASP A 149 -7.38 -17.28 7.66
C ASP A 149 -5.96 -17.11 7.08
N GLU A 150 -5.23 -16.05 7.47
CA GLU A 150 -3.82 -15.84 7.09
C GLU A 150 -2.92 -17.04 7.43
N GLN A 151 -3.11 -17.64 8.61
CA GLN A 151 -2.39 -18.86 8.98
C GLN A 151 -2.69 -20.04 8.04
N PHE A 152 -3.91 -20.12 7.54
CA PHE A 152 -4.25 -21.14 6.54
C PHE A 152 -3.55 -20.82 5.21
N HIS A 153 -3.54 -19.55 4.77
CA HIS A 153 -2.86 -19.12 3.54
C HIS A 153 -1.35 -19.38 3.60
N VAL A 154 -0.72 -19.06 4.70
CA VAL A 154 0.70 -19.40 4.95
C VAL A 154 0.97 -20.89 4.88
N ARG A 155 0.12 -21.69 5.54
CA ARG A 155 0.32 -23.15 5.60
C ARG A 155 0.18 -23.81 4.24
N TYR A 156 -0.86 -23.45 3.46
CA TYR A 156 -1.05 -24.13 2.18
C TYR A 156 0.01 -23.70 1.16
N SER A 157 0.34 -22.40 1.11
CA SER A 157 1.37 -21.90 0.17
C SER A 157 2.75 -22.50 0.49
N LYS A 158 3.09 -22.58 1.79
CA LYS A 158 4.31 -23.25 2.22
C LYS A 158 4.32 -24.74 1.84
N ARG A 159 3.21 -25.46 2.04
CA ARG A 159 3.11 -26.90 1.71
C ARG A 159 3.35 -27.14 0.23
N ILE A 160 2.81 -26.29 -0.65
CA ILE A 160 3.04 -26.40 -2.11
C ILE A 160 4.53 -26.22 -2.43
N LEU A 161 5.19 -25.20 -1.85
CA LEU A 161 6.62 -24.95 -2.05
C LEU A 161 7.50 -26.10 -1.51
N ASP A 162 7.15 -26.64 -0.33
CA ASP A 162 7.86 -27.78 0.27
C ASP A 162 7.70 -29.03 -0.59
N GLN A 163 6.50 -29.29 -1.10
CA GLN A 163 6.23 -30.40 -2.02
C GLN A 163 7.09 -30.28 -3.29
N TRP A 164 7.11 -29.14 -3.95
CA TRP A 164 7.96 -28.95 -5.14
C TRP A 164 9.45 -29.09 -4.83
N SER A 165 9.86 -28.69 -3.64
CA SER A 165 11.25 -28.90 -3.21
C SER A 165 11.59 -30.37 -3.05
N SER A 166 10.67 -31.19 -2.52
CA SER A 166 10.85 -32.65 -2.39
C SER A 166 10.77 -33.39 -3.74
N GLU A 167 10.07 -32.81 -4.72
CA GLU A 167 9.99 -33.31 -6.11
C GLU A 167 11.22 -32.93 -6.98
N GLY A 168 12.31 -32.47 -6.37
CA GLY A 168 13.54 -32.12 -7.06
C GLY A 168 13.64 -30.65 -7.54
N ARG A 169 12.62 -29.84 -7.36
CA ARG A 169 12.59 -28.42 -7.75
C ARG A 169 13.11 -27.46 -6.65
N GLY A 170 13.86 -27.97 -5.68
CA GLY A 170 14.33 -27.18 -4.53
C GLY A 170 15.22 -25.99 -4.89
N SER A 171 16.02 -26.07 -5.96
CA SER A 171 16.81 -24.93 -6.47
C SER A 171 15.92 -23.81 -7.02
N GLU A 172 14.91 -24.17 -7.79
CA GLU A 172 13.92 -23.23 -8.36
C GLU A 172 13.12 -22.51 -7.25
N VAL A 173 12.63 -23.25 -6.27
CA VAL A 173 11.92 -22.69 -5.11
C VAL A 173 12.79 -21.70 -4.35
N ARG A 174 14.06 -22.04 -4.08
CA ARG A 174 14.99 -21.13 -3.40
C ARG A 174 15.30 -19.89 -4.23
N ALA A 175 15.43 -20.03 -5.55
CA ALA A 175 15.63 -18.89 -6.44
C ALA A 175 14.42 -17.96 -6.46
N ALA A 176 13.20 -18.51 -6.56
CA ALA A 176 11.96 -17.77 -6.51
C ALA A 176 11.80 -16.99 -5.20
N LEU A 177 11.99 -17.65 -4.05
CA LEU A 177 11.93 -16.99 -2.74
C LEU A 177 12.93 -15.84 -2.62
N ARG A 178 14.19 -16.05 -3.08
CA ARG A 178 15.22 -14.99 -3.08
C ARG A 178 14.84 -13.83 -4.00
N LYS A 179 14.38 -14.10 -5.21
CA LYS A 179 13.94 -13.09 -6.19
C LYS A 179 12.84 -12.20 -5.59
N ILE A 180 11.80 -12.79 -5.03
CA ILE A 180 10.68 -12.04 -4.43
C ILE A 180 11.17 -11.22 -3.23
N GLN A 181 12.02 -11.75 -2.36
CA GLN A 181 12.58 -11.00 -1.23
C GLN A 181 13.42 -9.82 -1.68
N LEU A 182 14.30 -10.00 -2.68
CA LEU A 182 15.14 -8.92 -3.24
C LEU A 182 14.30 -7.83 -3.91
N ASN A 183 13.31 -8.22 -4.71
CA ASN A 183 12.41 -7.26 -5.35
C ASN A 183 11.65 -6.40 -4.32
N ARG A 184 11.23 -7.01 -3.22
CA ARG A 184 10.57 -6.29 -2.10
C ARG A 184 11.54 -5.35 -1.39
N ALA A 185 12.75 -5.81 -1.07
CA ALA A 185 13.78 -4.98 -0.44
C ALA A 185 14.14 -3.78 -1.33
N TRP A 186 14.34 -4.02 -2.63
CA TRP A 186 14.57 -2.99 -3.63
C TRP A 186 13.41 -1.98 -3.72
N GLY A 187 12.18 -2.48 -3.75
CA GLY A 187 10.98 -1.63 -3.73
C GLY A 187 10.88 -0.78 -2.46
N ALA A 188 11.20 -1.33 -1.30
CA ALA A 188 11.25 -0.61 -0.04
C ALA A 188 12.33 0.47 -0.06
N TRP A 189 13.53 0.14 -0.53
CA TRP A 189 14.65 1.07 -0.66
C TRP A 189 14.32 2.24 -1.61
N ARG A 190 13.74 1.97 -2.79
CA ARG A 190 13.31 3.01 -3.73
C ARG A 190 12.26 3.95 -3.14
N ARG A 191 11.29 3.40 -2.36
CA ARG A 191 10.29 4.25 -1.68
C ARG A 191 10.94 5.16 -0.64
N GLN A 192 11.91 4.65 0.11
CA GLN A 192 12.63 5.42 1.11
C GLN A 192 13.52 6.49 0.45
N GLY A 193 14.22 6.14 -0.63
CA GLY A 193 15.01 7.07 -1.42
C GLY A 193 14.19 8.23 -1.98
N ARG A 194 12.98 7.96 -2.49
CA ARG A 194 12.06 9.03 -2.94
C ARG A 194 11.67 9.97 -1.79
N ARG A 195 11.32 9.43 -0.62
CA ARG A 195 10.97 10.26 0.56
C ARG A 195 12.12 11.13 1.02
N LEU A 196 13.34 10.59 1.04
CA LEU A 196 14.55 11.35 1.36
C LEU A 196 14.82 12.41 0.29
N GLY A 197 14.69 12.08 -0.98
CA GLY A 197 14.80 13.02 -2.10
C GLY A 197 13.81 14.18 -1.98
N ASP A 198 12.55 13.90 -1.71
CA ASP A 198 11.52 14.93 -1.49
C ASP A 198 11.86 15.83 -0.29
N LEU A 199 12.35 15.25 0.80
CA LEU A 199 12.74 16.00 1.99
C LEU A 199 13.95 16.91 1.72
N THR A 200 15.00 16.35 1.09
CA THR A 200 16.21 17.12 0.73
C THR A 200 15.88 18.22 -0.27
N SER A 201 15.08 17.96 -1.28
CA SER A 201 14.65 18.97 -2.27
C SER A 201 13.90 20.12 -1.59
N ARG A 202 12.96 19.80 -0.67
CA ARG A 202 12.24 20.85 0.10
C ARG A 202 13.18 21.66 0.98
N LEU A 203 14.17 21.02 1.60
CA LEU A 203 15.15 21.70 2.43
C LEU A 203 16.05 22.62 1.58
N VAL A 204 16.59 22.12 0.48
CA VAL A 204 17.43 22.88 -0.46
C VAL A 204 16.65 24.07 -1.03
N LEU A 205 15.41 23.87 -1.46
CA LEU A 205 14.58 24.96 -1.98
C LEU A 205 14.29 26.03 -0.91
N LYS A 206 14.04 25.64 0.34
CA LYS A 206 13.88 26.60 1.43
C LYS A 206 15.17 27.39 1.68
N ILE A 207 16.31 26.71 1.76
CA ILE A 207 17.62 27.37 1.96
C ILE A 207 17.90 28.31 0.80
N ALA A 208 17.73 27.86 -0.46
CA ALA A 208 17.91 28.71 -1.64
C ALA A 208 16.97 29.93 -1.60
N TYR A 209 15.70 29.74 -1.24
CA TYR A 209 14.74 30.83 -1.10
C TYR A 209 15.22 31.88 -0.06
N PHE A 210 15.63 31.44 1.12
CA PHE A 210 16.06 32.36 2.18
C PHE A 210 17.44 33.01 1.92
N ILE A 211 18.30 32.37 1.13
CA ILE A 211 19.60 32.94 0.77
C ILE A 211 19.47 33.89 -0.44
N VAL A 212 18.64 33.54 -1.42
CA VAL A 212 18.57 34.29 -2.69
C VAL A 212 17.54 35.41 -2.63
N VAL A 213 16.32 35.13 -2.18
CA VAL A 213 15.22 36.12 -2.25
C VAL A 213 15.45 37.37 -1.39
N PRO A 214 15.89 37.28 -0.11
CA PRO A 214 16.07 38.48 0.70
C PRO A 214 17.14 39.44 0.18
N PRO A 215 18.34 39.01 -0.26
CA PRO A 215 19.32 39.92 -0.85
C PRO A 215 18.78 40.61 -2.11
N PHE A 216 18.08 39.89 -2.98
CA PHE A 216 17.49 40.48 -4.20
C PHE A 216 16.36 41.46 -3.88
N SER A 217 15.50 41.14 -2.93
CA SER A 217 14.43 42.06 -2.50
C SER A 217 14.99 43.30 -1.82
N LEU A 218 16.05 43.16 -1.02
CA LEU A 218 16.77 44.27 -0.39
C LEU A 218 17.44 45.14 -1.44
N MET A 219 18.13 44.53 -2.41
CA MET A 219 18.76 45.25 -3.54
C MET A 219 17.71 45.98 -4.37
N GLN A 220 16.56 45.37 -4.64
CA GLN A 220 15.46 45.99 -5.36
C GLN A 220 14.85 47.17 -4.55
N PHE A 221 14.70 46.99 -3.23
CA PHE A 221 14.24 48.04 -2.34
C PHE A 221 15.20 49.24 -2.29
N VAL A 222 16.52 49.01 -2.31
CA VAL A 222 17.55 50.07 -2.28
C VAL A 222 17.68 50.77 -3.63
N LEU A 223 17.56 50.03 -4.73
CA LEU A 223 17.74 50.58 -6.09
C LEU A 223 16.44 51.18 -6.66
N GLN A 224 15.28 50.73 -6.26
CA GLN A 224 14.00 51.27 -6.69
C GLN A 224 13.45 52.24 -5.64
N ARG A 225 13.55 53.55 -5.96
CA ARG A 225 12.94 54.59 -5.13
C ARG A 225 11.39 54.58 -5.16
N THR A 226 10.78 53.76 -5.97
CA THR A 226 9.32 53.54 -6.01
C THR A 226 9.00 52.16 -5.50
N PRO A 227 8.09 52.01 -4.52
CA PRO A 227 7.69 50.68 -4.05
C PRO A 227 7.12 49.89 -5.23
N PRO A 228 7.47 48.60 -5.33
CA PRO A 228 6.88 47.75 -6.36
C PRO A 228 5.37 47.80 -6.18
N ARG A 229 4.65 48.23 -7.21
CA ARG A 229 3.21 48.10 -7.24
C ARG A 229 2.90 46.60 -7.05
N GLY A 230 2.09 46.29 -6.05
CA GLY A 230 1.69 44.92 -5.77
C GLY A 230 1.20 44.18 -7.03
N TRP A 231 0.94 42.91 -6.90
CA TRP A 231 0.44 42.05 -7.98
C TRP A 231 -0.59 42.83 -8.79
N LYS A 232 -0.28 43.12 -10.06
CA LYS A 232 -1.28 43.61 -10.98
C LYS A 232 -2.34 42.52 -11.05
N GLU A 233 -3.60 42.88 -10.82
CA GLU A 233 -4.71 42.02 -11.20
C GLU A 233 -4.45 41.60 -12.64
N ALA A 234 -4.40 40.31 -12.89
CA ALA A 234 -4.33 39.79 -14.25
C ALA A 234 -5.53 40.36 -14.95
N ASP A 235 -5.29 41.14 -16.03
CA ASP A 235 -6.39 41.61 -16.89
C ASP A 235 -7.26 40.38 -17.16
N GLN A 236 -8.51 40.44 -16.71
CA GLN A 236 -9.48 39.41 -17.04
C GLN A 236 -9.86 39.59 -18.50
N THR A 237 -8.90 39.37 -19.39
CA THR A 237 -9.20 39.16 -20.80
C THR A 237 -10.03 37.89 -20.81
N THR A 238 -11.33 38.05 -20.92
CA THR A 238 -12.26 36.94 -21.19
C THR A 238 -11.80 36.32 -22.49
N LEU A 239 -10.97 35.26 -22.36
CA LEU A 239 -10.58 34.41 -23.49
C LEU A 239 -11.88 33.87 -24.07
N ASN A 240 -12.25 34.39 -25.24
CA ASN A 240 -13.40 33.92 -25.97
C ASN A 240 -13.16 32.42 -26.32
N MET A 241 -14.19 31.58 -26.14
CA MET A 241 -14.13 30.15 -26.44
C MET A 241 -13.67 29.85 -27.88
N GLU A 242 -13.79 30.78 -28.81
CA GLU A 242 -13.23 30.66 -30.18
C GLU A 242 -11.73 30.83 -30.22
N GLU A 243 -11.13 31.69 -29.38
CA GLU A 243 -9.66 31.84 -29.29
C GLU A 243 -9.01 30.60 -28.64
N ILE A 244 -9.67 30.00 -27.64
CA ILE A 244 -9.21 28.74 -27.04
C ILE A 244 -9.22 27.61 -28.07
N ARG A 245 -10.22 27.53 -28.94
CA ARG A 245 -10.29 26.51 -30.02
C ARG A 245 -9.22 26.68 -31.10
N ARG A 246 -8.63 27.85 -31.26
CA ARG A 246 -7.54 28.10 -32.23
C ARG A 246 -6.15 27.77 -31.64
N MET A 247 -6.03 27.54 -30.35
CA MET A 247 -4.76 27.19 -29.68
C MET A 247 -4.51 25.66 -29.63
N PHE A 248 -5.49 24.84 -30.00
CA PHE A 248 -5.43 23.39 -30.10
C PHE A 248 -5.98 22.92 -31.46
#